data_216491b8658df4b17ae0e425c09c1f50
#
_entry.id   216491b8658df4b17ae0e425c09c1f50
#
_cell.length_a   1.000
_cell.length_b   1.000
_cell.length_c   1.000
_cell.angle_alpha   90.00
_cell.angle_beta   90.00
_cell.angle_gamma   90.00
#
_symmetry.space_group_name_H-M   'P 1'
#
loop_
_entity.id
_entity.type
_entity.pdbx_description
1 polymer ?
#
loop_
_entity_poly.entity_id
_entity_poly.type
_entity_poly.pdbx_seq_one_letter_code
_entity_poly.pdbx_strand_id
1 'polypeptide(L)'
;MPLVRADILKGKTSEYKKALLDCIHEGLIESLGVSDWDRFQRIIEIDKEDFEFPSEKTDNFTIVEITMFQGRTKEMKKNLIETITRKLGERLSILPTDIFIVIHEPPEENWGLGGKQKEK
;
A
#
# COMPACT_ATOMS: atom_id res chain seq x y z
N MET A 1 -12.95 -3.76 -0.53
CA MET A 1 -12.00 -4.47 0.34
C MET A 1 -10.61 -4.49 -0.26
N PRO A 2 -9.75 -3.54 0.06
CA PRO A 2 -8.36 -3.64 -0.37
C PRO A 2 -7.53 -4.40 0.66
N LEU A 3 -6.60 -5.21 0.15
CA LEU A 3 -5.58 -5.86 0.97
C LEU A 3 -4.28 -5.14 0.69
N VAL A 4 -3.63 -4.64 1.73
CA VAL A 4 -2.39 -3.86 1.60
C VAL A 4 -1.22 -4.63 2.18
N ARG A 5 -0.11 -4.65 1.44
CA ARG A 5 1.16 -5.13 1.93
C ARG A 5 2.22 -4.06 1.66
N ALA A 6 2.97 -3.70 2.69
CA ALA A 6 4.08 -2.78 2.57
C ALA A 6 5.37 -3.48 2.96
N ASP A 7 6.30 -3.55 2.02
CA ASP A 7 7.63 -4.13 2.24
C ASP A 7 8.60 -3.00 2.56
N ILE A 8 9.28 -3.09 3.69
CA ILE A 8 10.24 -2.08 4.16
C ILE A 8 11.47 -2.74 4.76
N LEU A 9 12.56 -1.99 4.87
CA LEU A 9 13.72 -2.45 5.60
C LEU A 9 13.41 -2.55 7.08
N LYS A 10 13.90 -3.59 7.72
CA LYS A 10 13.81 -3.77 9.16
C LYS A 10 14.54 -2.66 9.89
N GLY A 11 14.01 -2.23 11.04
CA GLY A 11 14.66 -1.24 11.90
C GLY A 11 13.86 0.04 12.11
N LYS A 12 12.68 0.15 11.51
CA LYS A 12 11.83 1.32 11.73
C LYS A 12 11.12 1.21 13.08
N THR A 13 10.77 2.36 13.66
CA THR A 13 10.06 2.42 14.93
C THR A 13 8.60 1.99 14.77
N SER A 14 7.95 1.68 15.90
CA SER A 14 6.51 1.39 15.90
C SER A 14 5.71 2.57 15.40
N GLU A 15 6.11 3.78 15.76
CA GLU A 15 5.45 5.02 15.31
C GLU A 15 5.54 5.20 13.80
N TYR A 16 6.71 4.91 13.23
CA TYR A 16 6.90 4.96 11.78
C TYR A 16 5.96 3.97 11.08
N LYS A 17 5.92 2.75 11.57
CA LYS A 17 5.10 1.69 10.97
C LYS A 17 3.61 2.01 11.06
N LYS A 18 3.16 2.55 12.20
CA LYS A 18 1.78 2.98 12.35
C LYS A 18 1.44 4.11 11.38
N ALA A 19 2.31 5.10 11.28
CA ALA A 19 2.09 6.22 10.36
C ALA A 19 2.07 5.77 8.90
N LEU A 20 2.92 4.81 8.53
CA LEU A 20 2.94 4.23 7.19
C LEU A 20 1.58 3.63 6.85
N LEU A 21 1.04 2.80 7.73
CA LEU A 21 -0.27 2.16 7.51
C LEU A 21 -1.40 3.19 7.53
N ASP A 22 -1.33 4.18 8.42
CA ASP A 22 -2.34 5.25 8.47
C ASP A 22 -2.36 6.05 7.17
N CYS A 23 -1.19 6.41 6.62
CA CYS A 23 -1.10 7.15 5.37
C CYS A 23 -1.73 6.38 4.20
N ILE A 24 -1.46 5.08 4.12
CA ILE A 24 -2.02 4.25 3.06
C ILE A 24 -3.54 4.16 3.19
N HIS A 25 -4.03 3.92 4.39
CA HIS A 25 -5.47 3.81 4.62
C HIS A 25 -6.19 5.13 4.34
N GLU A 26 -5.62 6.26 4.77
CA GLU A 26 -6.18 7.58 4.48
C GLU A 26 -6.25 7.82 2.97
N GLY A 27 -5.21 7.41 2.26
CA GLY A 27 -5.20 7.52 0.80
C GLY A 27 -6.30 6.71 0.14
N LEU A 28 -6.56 5.50 0.65
CA LEU A 28 -7.65 4.65 0.16
C LEU A 28 -9.02 5.28 0.44
N ILE A 29 -9.20 5.88 1.61
CA ILE A 29 -10.45 6.57 1.94
C ILE A 29 -10.66 7.76 1.01
N GLU A 30 -9.66 8.62 0.87
CA GLU A 30 -9.78 9.85 0.08
C GLU A 30 -9.95 9.59 -1.40
N SER A 31 -9.25 8.61 -1.93
CA SER A 31 -9.23 8.36 -3.38
C SER A 31 -10.29 7.39 -3.86
N LEU A 32 -10.68 6.42 -3.04
CA LEU A 32 -11.59 5.35 -3.44
C LEU A 32 -12.87 5.28 -2.61
N GLY A 33 -12.98 6.07 -1.55
CA GLY A 33 -14.15 6.03 -0.67
C GLY A 33 -14.23 4.77 0.19
N VAL A 34 -13.10 4.16 0.49
CA VAL A 34 -13.04 2.98 1.36
C VAL A 34 -13.53 3.37 2.76
N SER A 35 -14.28 2.50 3.41
CA SER A 35 -14.77 2.74 4.77
C SER A 35 -13.64 2.71 5.78
N ASP A 36 -13.76 3.49 6.85
CA ASP A 36 -12.73 3.59 7.87
C ASP A 36 -12.41 2.23 8.52
N TRP A 37 -13.42 1.39 8.72
CA TRP A 37 -13.23 0.08 9.34
C TRP A 37 -12.55 -0.92 8.40
N ASP A 38 -12.53 -0.68 7.09
CA ASP A 38 -12.05 -1.61 6.08
C ASP A 38 -10.53 -1.49 5.94
N ARG A 39 -9.83 -1.98 6.95
CA ARG A 39 -8.37 -1.89 7.08
C ARG A 39 -7.76 -3.28 7.18
N PHE A 40 -7.34 -3.82 6.04
CA PHE A 40 -6.64 -5.11 6.00
C PHE A 40 -5.24 -4.83 5.48
N GLN A 41 -4.35 -4.52 6.40
CA GLN A 41 -3.01 -4.04 6.07
C GLN A 41 -1.95 -4.77 6.88
N ARG A 42 -0.81 -5.04 6.24
CA ARG A 42 0.32 -5.66 6.90
C ARG A 42 1.63 -5.06 6.42
N ILE A 43 2.63 -5.12 7.28
CA ILE A 43 3.99 -4.69 6.98
C ILE A 43 4.87 -5.92 6.99
N ILE A 44 5.69 -6.06 5.96
CA ILE A 44 6.73 -7.08 5.89
C ILE A 44 8.06 -6.37 6.09
N GLU A 45 8.75 -6.70 7.17
CA GLU A 45 10.06 -6.15 7.45
C GLU A 45 11.11 -7.10 6.89
N ILE A 46 12.03 -6.57 6.09
CA ILE A 46 13.02 -7.36 5.35
C ILE A 46 14.41 -6.93 5.82
N ASP A 47 15.25 -7.92 6.16
CA ASP A 47 16.64 -7.64 6.52
C ASP A 47 17.36 -7.05 5.30
N LYS A 48 18.31 -6.17 5.54
CA LYS A 48 19.02 -5.47 4.48
C LYS A 48 19.68 -6.43 3.48
N GLU A 49 20.19 -7.55 3.95
CA GLU A 49 20.80 -8.55 3.07
C GLU A 49 19.80 -9.25 2.14
N ASP A 50 18.51 -9.17 2.46
CA ASP A 50 17.44 -9.81 1.70
C ASP A 50 16.63 -8.85 0.85
N PHE A 51 17.00 -7.56 0.83
CA PHE A 51 16.24 -6.53 0.11
C PHE A 51 17.17 -5.76 -0.82
N GLU A 52 17.16 -6.14 -2.08
CA GLU A 52 18.02 -5.51 -3.08
C GLU A 52 17.28 -4.41 -3.83
N PHE A 53 17.89 -3.25 -3.95
CA PHE A 53 17.41 -2.13 -4.75
C PHE A 53 18.59 -1.25 -5.16
N PRO A 54 18.44 -0.40 -6.22
CA PRO A 54 19.55 0.42 -6.69
C PRO A 54 20.11 1.35 -5.61
N SER A 55 21.41 1.61 -5.69
CA SER A 55 22.13 2.39 -4.67
C SER A 55 21.67 3.83 -4.54
N GLU A 56 20.98 4.39 -5.54
CA GLU A 56 20.42 5.72 -5.43
C GLU A 56 19.19 5.80 -4.54
N LYS A 57 18.59 4.64 -4.19
CA LYS A 57 17.48 4.61 -3.23
C LYS A 57 18.02 4.69 -1.82
N THR A 58 17.18 5.15 -0.89
CA THR A 58 17.59 5.26 0.52
C THR A 58 17.05 4.07 1.32
N ASP A 59 17.39 4.02 2.60
CA ASP A 59 16.87 3.00 3.51
C ASP A 59 15.38 3.18 3.81
N ASN A 60 14.75 4.21 3.26
CA ASN A 60 13.30 4.39 3.32
C ASN A 60 12.57 3.75 2.14
N PHE A 61 13.30 3.03 1.29
CA PHE A 61 12.69 2.39 0.12
C PHE A 61 11.52 1.49 0.55
N THR A 62 10.39 1.67 -0.10
CA THR A 62 9.12 1.05 0.30
C THR A 62 8.39 0.55 -0.93
N ILE A 63 7.92 -0.69 -0.88
CA ILE A 63 7.05 -1.23 -1.92
C ILE A 63 5.69 -1.45 -1.30
N VAL A 64 4.68 -0.80 -1.86
CA VAL A 64 3.28 -0.95 -1.42
C VAL A 64 2.53 -1.72 -2.48
N GLU A 65 1.93 -2.84 -2.10
CA GLU A 65 1.07 -3.61 -3.00
C GLU A 65 -0.35 -3.56 -2.45
N ILE A 66 -1.28 -3.19 -3.32
CA ILE A 66 -2.69 -3.07 -2.98
C ILE A 66 -3.46 -4.01 -3.87
N THR A 67 -4.10 -5.01 -3.27
CA THR A 67 -4.94 -5.97 -3.99
C THR A 67 -6.38 -5.61 -3.73
N MET A 68 -7.14 -5.36 -4.77
CA MET A 68 -8.52 -4.87 -4.63
C MET A 68 -9.42 -5.38 -5.74
N PHE A 69 -10.72 -5.18 -5.60
CA PHE A 69 -11.69 -5.55 -6.62
C PHE A 69 -11.52 -4.69 -7.86
N GLN A 70 -11.85 -5.25 -9.00
CA GLN A 70 -11.92 -4.50 -10.27
C GLN A 70 -13.06 -3.48 -10.22
N GLY A 71 -13.00 -2.48 -11.10
CA GLY A 71 -14.08 -1.51 -11.29
C GLY A 71 -13.70 -0.06 -11.06
N ARG A 72 -12.52 0.21 -10.48
CA ARG A 72 -12.05 1.59 -10.34
C ARG A 72 -11.49 2.09 -11.65
N THR A 73 -11.68 3.37 -11.92
CA THR A 73 -11.19 4.00 -13.16
C THR A 73 -9.68 4.23 -13.09
N LYS A 74 -9.09 4.46 -14.24
CA LYS A 74 -7.67 4.84 -14.35
C LYS A 74 -7.39 6.09 -13.52
N GLU A 75 -8.30 7.08 -13.56
CA GLU A 75 -8.15 8.33 -12.82
C GLU A 75 -8.18 8.11 -11.30
N MET A 76 -9.08 7.26 -10.83
CA MET A 76 -9.15 6.94 -9.41
C MET A 76 -7.86 6.29 -8.92
N LYS A 77 -7.29 5.39 -9.71
CA LYS A 77 -6.03 4.72 -9.37
C LYS A 77 -4.86 5.69 -9.40
N LYS A 78 -4.84 6.61 -10.35
CA LYS A 78 -3.84 7.67 -10.41
C LYS A 78 -3.90 8.53 -9.14
N ASN A 79 -5.10 8.95 -8.74
CA ASN A 79 -5.29 9.74 -7.54
C ASN A 79 -4.83 9.00 -6.29
N LEU A 80 -5.11 7.71 -6.24
CA LEU A 80 -4.67 6.86 -5.11
C LEU A 80 -3.15 6.86 -4.97
N ILE A 81 -2.45 6.61 -6.07
CA ILE A 81 -0.98 6.57 -6.09
C ILE A 81 -0.41 7.92 -5.66
N GLU A 82 -0.93 9.01 -6.22
CA GLU A 82 -0.45 10.35 -5.89
C GLU A 82 -0.73 10.74 -4.45
N THR A 83 -1.91 10.39 -3.95
CA THR A 83 -2.31 10.72 -2.58
C THR A 83 -1.45 9.98 -1.55
N ILE A 84 -1.25 8.69 -1.74
CA ILE A 84 -0.39 7.91 -0.85
C ILE A 84 1.03 8.46 -0.86
N THR A 85 1.58 8.72 -2.04
CA THR A 85 2.93 9.24 -2.18
C THR A 85 3.08 10.57 -1.45
N ARG A 86 2.12 11.48 -1.62
CA ARG A 86 2.14 12.78 -0.94
C ARG A 86 2.09 12.63 0.57
N LYS A 87 1.19 11.79 1.08
CA LYS A 87 1.05 11.59 2.52
C LYS A 87 2.30 10.99 3.15
N LEU A 88 2.92 10.03 2.49
CA LEU A 88 4.16 9.41 2.97
C LEU A 88 5.31 10.44 2.99
N GLY A 89 5.36 11.32 2.01
CA GLY A 89 6.34 12.39 1.98
C GLY A 89 6.13 13.40 3.10
N GLU A 90 4.88 13.81 3.31
CA GLU A 90 4.54 14.82 4.33
C GLU A 90 4.74 14.29 5.75
N ARG A 91 4.34 13.05 6.01
CA ARG A 91 4.34 12.51 7.38
C ARG A 91 5.61 11.79 7.76
N LEU A 92 6.25 11.11 6.81
CA LEU A 92 7.43 10.29 7.09
C LEU A 92 8.69 10.75 6.35
N SER A 93 8.60 11.81 5.57
CA SER A 93 9.71 12.33 4.76
C SER A 93 10.29 11.31 3.79
N ILE A 94 9.45 10.39 3.30
CA ILE A 94 9.86 9.42 2.29
C ILE A 94 9.85 10.11 0.93
N LEU A 95 10.96 10.05 0.22
CA LEU A 95 11.05 10.65 -1.12
C LEU A 95 10.18 9.88 -2.11
N PRO A 96 9.53 10.54 -3.07
CA PRO A 96 8.74 9.83 -4.09
C PRO A 96 9.54 8.76 -4.83
N THR A 97 10.84 8.99 -5.02
CA THR A 97 11.72 8.02 -5.68
C THR A 97 11.97 6.76 -4.85
N ASP A 98 11.63 6.78 -3.57
CA ASP A 98 11.73 5.62 -2.69
C ASP A 98 10.41 4.85 -2.55
N ILE A 99 9.39 5.23 -3.31
CA ILE A 99 8.06 4.63 -3.18
C ILE A 99 7.66 3.95 -4.49
N PHE A 100 7.42 2.64 -4.43
CA PHE A 100 6.81 1.88 -5.51
C PHE A 100 5.42 1.43 -5.04
N ILE A 101 4.41 1.68 -5.87
CA ILE A 101 3.05 1.25 -5.58
C ILE A 101 2.56 0.42 -6.75
N VAL A 102 2.09 -0.79 -6.46
CA VAL A 102 1.50 -1.68 -7.47
C VAL A 102 0.09 -2.02 -7.04
N ILE A 103 -0.84 -1.93 -7.97
CA ILE A 103 -2.25 -2.26 -7.75
C ILE A 103 -2.54 -3.56 -8.48
N HIS A 104 -3.03 -4.56 -7.73
CA HIS A 104 -3.45 -5.85 -8.27
C HIS A 104 -4.98 -5.90 -8.24
N GLU A 105 -5.57 -6.30 -9.36
CA GLU A 105 -7.03 -6.40 -9.47
C GLU A 105 -7.41 -7.78 -9.99
N PRO A 106 -7.30 -8.84 -9.17
CA PRO A 106 -7.68 -10.17 -9.60
C PRO A 106 -9.15 -10.21 -10.03
N PRO A 107 -9.50 -11.06 -10.99
CA PRO A 107 -10.91 -11.20 -11.36
C PRO A 107 -11.73 -11.72 -10.18
N GLU A 108 -13.03 -11.42 -10.19
CA GLU A 108 -13.92 -11.75 -9.07
C GLU A 108 -13.88 -13.23 -8.69
N GLU A 109 -13.78 -14.11 -9.67
CA GLU A 109 -13.72 -15.57 -9.43
C GLU A 109 -12.49 -16.00 -8.63
N ASN A 110 -11.47 -15.14 -8.53
CA ASN A 110 -10.26 -15.45 -7.78
C ASN A 110 -10.31 -15.00 -6.31
N TRP A 111 -11.43 -14.42 -5.89
CA TRP A 111 -11.60 -13.95 -4.52
C TRP A 111 -12.42 -14.96 -3.71
N GLY A 112 -11.89 -15.34 -2.54
CA GLY A 112 -12.62 -16.16 -1.57
C GLY A 112 -12.89 -15.34 -0.33
N LEU A 113 -14.15 -15.13 0.00
CA LEU A 113 -14.58 -14.34 1.15
C LEU A 113 -15.51 -15.21 2.01
N GLY A 114 -15.13 -15.41 3.27
CA GLY A 114 -15.92 -16.26 4.16
C GLY A 114 -16.06 -17.70 3.66
N GLY A 115 -15.05 -18.20 2.97
CA GLY A 115 -15.04 -19.54 2.43
C GLY A 115 -15.82 -19.71 1.13
N LYS A 116 -16.29 -18.61 0.53
CA LYS A 116 -17.06 -18.64 -0.71
C LYS A 116 -16.41 -17.81 -1.77
N GLN A 117 -16.52 -18.23 -3.02
CA GLN A 117 -16.08 -17.47 -4.17
C GLN A 117 -16.95 -16.22 -4.30
N LYS A 118 -16.31 -15.07 -4.56
CA LYS A 118 -17.04 -13.83 -4.78
C LYS A 118 -17.84 -13.91 -6.07
N GLU A 119 -19.10 -13.50 -6.02
CA GLU A 119 -19.96 -13.40 -7.19
C GLU A 119 -20.07 -11.95 -7.65
N LYS A 120 -20.39 -11.78 -8.91
CA LYS A 120 -20.61 -10.46 -9.50
C LYS A 120 -21.82 -9.75 -8.90
#